data_65c014f8f82e2a85027695108394c594
#
_entry.id   65c014f8f82e2a85027695108394c594
#
_cell.length_a   1.000
_cell.length_b   1.000
_cell.length_c   1.000
_cell.angle_alpha   90.00
_cell.angle_beta   90.00
_cell.angle_gamma   90.00
#
_symmetry.space_group_name_H-M   'P 1'
#
loop_
_entity.id
_entity.type
_entity.pdbx_description
1 polymer ?
#
loop_
_entity_poly.entity_id
_entity_poly.type
_entity_poly.pdbx_seq_one_letter_code
_entity_poly.pdbx_strand_id
1 'polypeptide(L)'
;MQKYDVIVVGAGVTGLLSALILAKHGKKVLILEKSKYVGGNCNSYTVDGFQVDTGPHAITHLLEGPLKRIMDSYFDYIPVFEDYGNYFIRTDKRFVKVPSNIKEFVTFDVLPRMDRLVLSQAVTKALTYTTFGMDLSKQSVYEFLPKNLSKDTYDFADTISYFLSGKDMKHTSAQRVLEGSAFVRDSITPEQLEDILKNEDENTPEDKVLQNLIPLNLHTSLQTRLNRVSSPLTTLGRLATNKVSYSQGYPRKGLKSLLNAILYSLPKTVEIMVENPVHKILAEEGVVKGVIANDTYLADMVIHTGFAKDLPHLVEDLPSSYVKELDGIVQTKSLTIWLGLDTTMEAFNYIGSEIWFKEKAYWAMPISNYDSSLAPEGKQLVGFTFIMDPEKDNSSEIKMAYETIYNAVPGVEEHVEMKHEQIIIPEKAAVTIDGNFAEIRTPIKNLYVAGTDTDRRSMGITRAAYSVIEMLRVLNTDGNLHRRGVKNSSP
;
A
#
# COMPACT_ATOMS: atom_id res chain seq x y z
N MET A 1 -31.67 13.49 17.50
CA MET A 1 -30.45 13.22 16.75
C MET A 1 -29.67 12.10 17.42
N GLN A 2 -29.25 11.10 16.67
CA GLN A 2 -28.47 10.00 17.22
C GLN A 2 -27.02 10.47 17.39
N LYS A 3 -26.45 10.24 18.57
CA LYS A 3 -25.06 10.61 18.87
C LYS A 3 -24.17 9.37 18.85
N TYR A 4 -22.99 9.52 18.23
CA TYR A 4 -21.93 8.52 18.17
C TYR A 4 -20.68 9.01 18.92
N ASP A 5 -19.81 8.09 19.34
CA ASP A 5 -18.51 8.50 19.85
C ASP A 5 -17.60 8.93 18.68
N VAL A 6 -17.71 8.22 17.55
CA VAL A 6 -16.90 8.46 16.37
C VAL A 6 -17.74 8.35 15.10
N ILE A 7 -17.53 9.27 14.18
CA ILE A 7 -17.95 9.14 12.78
C ILE A 7 -16.71 8.94 11.92
N VAL A 8 -16.73 7.90 11.09
CA VAL A 8 -15.70 7.62 10.06
C VAL A 8 -16.28 7.99 8.71
N VAL A 9 -15.63 8.89 7.99
CA VAL A 9 -16.02 9.33 6.65
C VAL A 9 -15.26 8.51 5.63
N GLY A 10 -15.96 7.59 4.97
CA GLY A 10 -15.43 6.64 4.00
C GLY A 10 -15.31 5.21 4.54
N ALA A 11 -15.81 4.23 3.77
CA ALA A 11 -15.76 2.80 4.05
C ALA A 11 -14.69 2.06 3.23
N GLY A 12 -13.58 2.72 2.90
CA GLY A 12 -12.38 2.07 2.37
C GLY A 12 -11.67 1.26 3.47
N VAL A 13 -10.59 0.56 3.12
CA VAL A 13 -9.83 -0.27 4.10
C VAL A 13 -9.41 0.53 5.33
N THR A 14 -8.91 1.76 5.14
CA THR A 14 -8.54 2.63 6.27
C THR A 14 -9.72 2.89 7.20
N GLY A 15 -10.88 3.26 6.65
CA GLY A 15 -12.08 3.53 7.45
C GLY A 15 -12.60 2.30 8.17
N LEU A 16 -12.66 1.17 7.48
CA LEU A 16 -13.12 -0.09 8.07
C LEU A 16 -12.18 -0.59 9.18
N LEU A 17 -10.85 -0.54 8.98
CA LEU A 17 -9.88 -0.90 10.01
C LEU A 17 -9.93 0.05 11.21
N SER A 18 -10.08 1.36 10.96
CA SER A 18 -10.24 2.36 12.02
C SER A 18 -11.47 2.09 12.85
N ALA A 19 -12.62 1.87 12.20
CA ALA A 19 -13.87 1.56 12.87
C ALA A 19 -13.82 0.24 13.67
N LEU A 20 -13.23 -0.80 13.08
CA LEU A 20 -13.04 -2.09 13.75
C LEU A 20 -12.28 -1.92 15.06
N ILE A 21 -11.13 -1.26 15.02
CA ILE A 21 -10.28 -1.10 16.18
C ILE A 21 -10.97 -0.23 17.24
N LEU A 22 -11.51 0.92 16.84
CA LEU A 22 -12.20 1.83 17.78
C LEU A 22 -13.41 1.18 18.44
N ALA A 23 -14.18 0.41 17.68
CA ALA A 23 -15.32 -0.32 18.23
C ALA A 23 -14.90 -1.44 19.19
N LYS A 24 -13.81 -2.17 18.88
CA LYS A 24 -13.24 -3.16 19.82
C LYS A 24 -12.63 -2.51 21.07
N HIS A 25 -12.38 -1.20 21.05
CA HIS A 25 -12.05 -0.37 22.22
C HIS A 25 -13.29 0.29 22.89
N GLY A 26 -14.48 -0.15 22.54
CA GLY A 26 -15.73 0.24 23.21
C GLY A 26 -16.39 1.51 22.66
N LYS A 27 -15.92 2.05 21.53
CA LYS A 27 -16.54 3.21 20.89
C LYS A 27 -17.76 2.79 20.07
N LYS A 28 -18.80 3.63 20.07
CA LYS A 28 -19.94 3.54 19.15
C LYS A 28 -19.58 4.28 17.86
N VAL A 29 -19.47 3.58 16.75
CA VAL A 29 -18.93 4.10 15.48
C VAL A 29 -19.99 4.11 14.41
N LEU A 30 -20.11 5.23 13.68
CA LEU A 30 -20.85 5.33 12.43
C LEU A 30 -19.87 5.47 11.28
N ILE A 31 -20.02 4.65 10.24
CA ILE A 31 -19.31 4.81 8.97
C ILE A 31 -20.28 5.36 7.94
N LEU A 32 -19.91 6.45 7.28
CA LEU A 32 -20.65 7.05 6.17
C LEU A 32 -19.88 6.87 4.86
N GLU A 33 -20.47 6.18 3.92
CA GLU A 33 -19.88 5.87 2.61
C GLU A 33 -20.72 6.47 1.48
N LYS A 34 -20.06 7.19 0.56
CA LYS A 34 -20.73 7.83 -0.58
C LYS A 34 -21.20 6.84 -1.64
N SER A 35 -20.50 5.73 -1.79
CA SER A 35 -20.80 4.69 -2.78
C SER A 35 -21.87 3.73 -2.26
N LYS A 36 -22.47 2.96 -3.15
CA LYS A 36 -23.37 1.85 -2.78
C LYS A 36 -22.63 0.62 -2.25
N TYR A 37 -21.29 0.61 -2.30
CA TYR A 37 -20.44 -0.48 -1.86
C TYR A 37 -19.42 0.01 -0.84
N VAL A 38 -19.04 -0.87 0.07
CA VAL A 38 -17.91 -0.70 0.99
C VAL A 38 -16.63 -1.30 0.39
N GLY A 39 -15.47 -0.94 0.95
CA GLY A 39 -14.17 -1.49 0.58
C GLY A 39 -13.29 -0.52 -0.21
N GLY A 40 -13.87 0.51 -0.85
CA GLY A 40 -13.10 1.45 -1.68
C GLY A 40 -12.31 0.70 -2.76
N ASN A 41 -10.99 0.93 -2.78
CA ASN A 41 -10.07 0.23 -3.71
C ASN A 41 -9.62 -1.16 -3.21
N CYS A 42 -10.35 -1.78 -2.29
CA CYS A 42 -10.14 -3.15 -1.84
C CYS A 42 -11.41 -3.95 -2.01
N ASN A 43 -11.75 -4.27 -3.24
CA ASN A 43 -12.97 -5.03 -3.55
C ASN A 43 -12.74 -5.94 -4.76
N SER A 44 -13.64 -6.90 -4.94
CA SER A 44 -13.70 -7.76 -6.12
C SER A 44 -15.15 -7.86 -6.58
N TYR A 45 -15.35 -7.93 -7.89
CA TYR A 45 -16.66 -8.12 -8.51
C TYR A 45 -16.56 -8.91 -9.80
N THR A 46 -17.69 -9.41 -10.29
CA THR A 46 -17.72 -10.28 -11.48
C THR A 46 -18.03 -9.48 -12.72
N VAL A 47 -17.26 -9.72 -13.79
CA VAL A 47 -17.46 -9.21 -15.14
C VAL A 47 -17.41 -10.41 -16.09
N ASP A 48 -18.49 -10.70 -16.80
CA ASP A 48 -18.59 -11.81 -17.78
C ASP A 48 -18.09 -13.17 -17.25
N GLY A 49 -18.37 -13.45 -15.97
CA GLY A 49 -17.96 -14.69 -15.30
C GLY A 49 -16.54 -14.67 -14.68
N PHE A 50 -15.75 -13.66 -14.95
CA PHE A 50 -14.43 -13.45 -14.33
C PHE A 50 -14.55 -12.57 -13.07
N GLN A 51 -13.89 -12.95 -12.00
CA GLN A 51 -13.85 -12.14 -10.78
C GLN A 51 -12.62 -11.22 -10.81
N VAL A 52 -12.84 -9.96 -11.15
CA VAL A 52 -11.81 -8.91 -11.16
C VAL A 52 -11.70 -8.24 -9.80
N ASP A 53 -10.50 -7.82 -9.45
CA ASP A 53 -10.25 -6.95 -8.30
C ASP A 53 -10.29 -5.47 -8.69
N THR A 54 -10.40 -4.58 -7.71
CA THR A 54 -10.21 -3.14 -7.93
C THR A 54 -8.72 -2.83 -8.08
N GLY A 55 -8.15 -3.14 -9.23
CA GLY A 55 -6.72 -3.17 -9.52
C GLY A 55 -6.01 -4.41 -8.97
N PRO A 56 -4.92 -4.87 -9.61
CA PRO A 56 -4.11 -5.97 -9.10
C PRO A 56 -3.28 -5.51 -7.88
N HIS A 57 -3.25 -6.31 -6.83
CA HIS A 57 -2.61 -5.95 -5.57
C HIS A 57 -1.67 -7.04 -5.06
N ALA A 58 -0.45 -6.62 -4.69
CA ALA A 58 0.42 -7.37 -3.81
C ALA A 58 0.26 -6.85 -2.38
N ILE A 59 -0.16 -7.68 -1.45
CA ILE A 59 -0.21 -7.28 -0.05
C ILE A 59 1.15 -7.59 0.58
N THR A 60 1.85 -6.55 0.99
CA THR A 60 3.23 -6.63 1.50
C THR A 60 3.26 -6.73 3.02
N HIS A 61 4.39 -7.20 3.58
CA HIS A 61 4.63 -7.29 5.02
C HIS A 61 3.63 -8.19 5.78
N LEU A 62 3.25 -9.32 5.18
CA LEU A 62 2.26 -10.24 5.80
C LEU A 62 2.81 -11.06 6.96
N LEU A 63 4.14 -11.13 7.18
CA LEU A 63 4.69 -11.82 8.36
C LEU A 63 4.72 -10.92 9.60
N GLU A 64 4.96 -9.61 9.43
CA GLU A 64 5.26 -8.72 10.55
C GLU A 64 4.74 -7.29 10.42
N GLY A 65 4.16 -6.97 9.26
CA GLY A 65 3.74 -5.61 8.96
C GLY A 65 2.47 -5.16 9.69
N PRO A 66 2.07 -3.91 9.43
CA PRO A 66 0.96 -3.28 10.15
C PRO A 66 -0.37 -4.00 9.93
N LEU A 67 -0.65 -4.46 8.71
CA LEU A 67 -1.87 -5.21 8.42
C LEU A 67 -1.89 -6.55 9.18
N LYS A 68 -0.76 -7.28 9.20
CA LYS A 68 -0.64 -8.54 9.95
C LYS A 68 -0.90 -8.34 11.43
N ARG A 69 -0.33 -7.30 12.04
CA ARG A 69 -0.56 -6.95 13.45
C ARG A 69 -2.02 -6.64 13.73
N ILE A 70 -2.67 -5.88 12.84
CA ILE A 70 -4.11 -5.58 12.97
C ILE A 70 -4.93 -6.86 12.83
N MET A 71 -4.64 -7.72 11.86
CA MET A 71 -5.35 -9.00 11.67
C MET A 71 -5.22 -9.89 12.91
N ASP A 72 -4.00 -10.11 13.40
CA ASP A 72 -3.74 -10.95 14.58
C ASP A 72 -4.44 -10.44 15.85
N SER A 73 -4.61 -9.14 15.94
CA SER A 73 -5.11 -8.49 17.17
C SER A 73 -6.61 -8.24 17.18
N TYR A 74 -7.21 -8.05 16.01
CA TYR A 74 -8.58 -7.56 15.91
C TYR A 74 -9.52 -8.37 15.03
N PHE A 75 -8.99 -9.17 14.08
CA PHE A 75 -9.85 -9.98 13.22
C PHE A 75 -10.36 -11.22 13.95
N ASP A 76 -11.61 -11.57 13.70
CA ASP A 76 -12.22 -12.79 14.24
C ASP A 76 -11.83 -14.02 13.37
N TYR A 77 -11.45 -13.81 12.10
CA TYR A 77 -10.74 -14.80 11.28
C TYR A 77 -9.81 -14.10 10.28
N ILE A 78 -8.72 -14.76 9.91
CA ILE A 78 -7.76 -14.27 8.93
C ILE A 78 -7.97 -15.01 7.61
N PRO A 79 -8.12 -14.29 6.47
CA PRO A 79 -8.24 -14.93 5.17
C PRO A 79 -6.96 -15.68 4.79
N VAL A 80 -7.09 -16.70 3.96
CA VAL A 80 -5.92 -17.44 3.44
C VAL A 80 -5.22 -16.57 2.40
N PHE A 81 -3.91 -16.41 2.56
CA PHE A 81 -3.06 -15.76 1.58
C PHE A 81 -2.20 -16.80 0.87
N GLU A 82 -2.18 -16.75 -0.45
CA GLU A 82 -1.22 -17.47 -1.28
C GLU A 82 0.08 -16.68 -1.34
N ASP A 83 1.22 -17.39 -1.41
CA ASP A 83 2.52 -16.75 -1.62
C ASP A 83 2.48 -15.95 -2.92
N TYR A 84 2.94 -14.70 -2.85
CA TYR A 84 2.92 -13.82 -4.01
C TYR A 84 3.82 -14.31 -5.15
N GLY A 85 4.86 -15.07 -4.86
CA GLY A 85 5.82 -15.54 -5.85
C GLY A 85 6.91 -14.52 -6.19
N ASN A 86 7.18 -14.32 -7.47
CA ASN A 86 8.32 -13.52 -7.92
C ASN A 86 7.91 -12.32 -8.76
N TYR A 87 8.82 -11.36 -8.88
CA TYR A 87 8.75 -10.30 -9.88
C TYR A 87 9.56 -10.70 -11.10
N PHE A 88 9.04 -10.39 -12.28
CA PHE A 88 9.68 -10.69 -13.56
C PHE A 88 9.77 -9.44 -14.42
N ILE A 89 10.75 -9.41 -15.31
CA ILE A 89 10.84 -8.44 -16.40
C ILE A 89 10.50 -9.17 -17.69
N ARG A 90 9.49 -8.69 -18.38
CA ARG A 90 9.20 -9.11 -19.76
C ARG A 90 9.99 -8.23 -20.72
N THR A 91 10.64 -8.86 -21.67
CA THR A 91 11.29 -8.19 -22.80
C THR A 91 10.77 -8.84 -24.09
N ASP A 92 11.05 -8.25 -25.24
CA ASP A 92 10.66 -8.81 -26.56
C ASP A 92 11.16 -10.24 -26.77
N LYS A 93 12.22 -10.64 -26.07
CA LYS A 93 12.90 -11.92 -26.29
C LYS A 93 12.88 -12.86 -25.09
N ARG A 94 12.64 -12.34 -23.89
CA ARG A 94 12.87 -13.11 -22.66
C ARG A 94 11.94 -12.68 -21.54
N PHE A 95 11.68 -13.63 -20.68
CA PHE A 95 10.99 -13.44 -19.41
C PHE A 95 11.99 -13.77 -18.29
N VAL A 96 12.40 -12.76 -17.51
CA VAL A 96 13.55 -12.84 -16.62
C VAL A 96 13.12 -12.47 -15.20
N LYS A 97 13.45 -13.32 -14.23
CA LYS A 97 13.19 -13.03 -12.82
C LYS A 97 13.96 -11.80 -12.34
N VAL A 98 13.31 -10.89 -11.63
CA VAL A 98 13.96 -9.76 -10.96
C VAL A 98 14.90 -10.27 -9.87
N PRO A 99 16.14 -9.79 -9.83
CA PRO A 99 17.12 -10.20 -8.83
C PRO A 99 16.64 -9.93 -7.41
N SER A 100 16.85 -10.89 -6.51
CA SER A 100 16.54 -10.77 -5.09
C SER A 100 17.75 -10.42 -4.23
N ASN A 101 18.95 -10.40 -4.83
CA ASN A 101 20.20 -10.06 -4.15
C ASN A 101 21.22 -9.48 -5.13
N ILE A 102 22.31 -8.88 -4.61
CA ILE A 102 23.35 -8.23 -5.43
C ILE A 102 24.04 -9.23 -6.38
N LYS A 103 24.25 -10.48 -5.96
CA LYS A 103 24.87 -11.51 -6.79
C LYS A 103 24.00 -11.81 -8.02
N GLU A 104 22.73 -12.00 -7.84
CA GLU A 104 21.78 -12.17 -8.95
C GLU A 104 21.73 -10.93 -9.83
N PHE A 105 21.80 -9.73 -9.24
CA PHE A 105 21.79 -8.47 -9.97
C PHE A 105 23.02 -8.32 -10.90
N VAL A 106 24.20 -8.74 -10.48
CA VAL A 106 25.41 -8.71 -11.34
C VAL A 106 25.24 -9.60 -12.58
N THR A 107 24.46 -10.69 -12.47
CA THR A 107 24.16 -11.60 -13.58
C THR A 107 22.89 -11.25 -14.35
N PHE A 108 22.14 -10.22 -13.91
CA PHE A 108 20.89 -9.78 -14.51
C PHE A 108 21.09 -9.14 -15.88
N ASP A 109 21.08 -9.94 -16.92
CA ASP A 109 21.46 -9.58 -18.29
C ASP A 109 20.39 -8.82 -19.10
N VAL A 110 19.30 -8.38 -18.45
CA VAL A 110 18.34 -7.41 -19.00
C VAL A 110 19.00 -6.04 -19.21
N LEU A 111 19.95 -5.69 -18.33
CA LEU A 111 20.71 -4.45 -18.41
C LEU A 111 22.14 -4.70 -18.89
N PRO A 112 22.78 -3.73 -19.56
CA PRO A 112 24.16 -3.83 -19.99
C PRO A 112 25.12 -4.14 -18.84
N ARG A 113 26.16 -4.95 -19.10
CA ARG A 113 27.10 -5.42 -18.07
C ARG A 113 27.75 -4.28 -17.27
N MET A 114 28.17 -3.22 -17.96
CA MET A 114 28.83 -2.07 -17.31
C MET A 114 27.86 -1.33 -16.41
N ASP A 115 26.61 -1.13 -16.86
CA ASP A 115 25.59 -0.46 -16.08
C ASP A 115 25.28 -1.25 -14.81
N ARG A 116 25.18 -2.58 -14.88
CA ARG A 116 24.95 -3.44 -13.71
C ARG A 116 26.05 -3.29 -12.66
N LEU A 117 27.29 -3.25 -13.07
CA LEU A 117 28.43 -3.06 -12.15
C LEU A 117 28.36 -1.69 -11.47
N VAL A 118 28.14 -0.65 -12.24
CA VAL A 118 28.03 0.74 -11.72
C VAL A 118 26.81 0.90 -10.82
N LEU A 119 25.66 0.34 -11.19
CA LEU A 119 24.45 0.34 -10.35
C LEU A 119 24.65 -0.45 -9.05
N SER A 120 25.31 -1.62 -9.12
CA SER A 120 25.62 -2.40 -7.91
C SER A 120 26.44 -1.59 -6.91
N GLN A 121 27.42 -0.83 -7.38
CA GLN A 121 28.20 0.08 -6.53
C GLN A 121 27.34 1.21 -5.97
N ALA A 122 26.48 1.83 -6.79
CA ALA A 122 25.59 2.90 -6.36
C ALA A 122 24.60 2.41 -5.29
N VAL A 123 23.98 1.27 -5.50
CA VAL A 123 23.04 0.66 -4.53
C VAL A 123 23.77 0.32 -3.23
N THR A 124 24.96 -0.31 -3.32
CA THR A 124 25.76 -0.62 -2.12
C THR A 124 26.14 0.65 -1.33
N LYS A 125 26.53 1.71 -2.04
CA LYS A 125 26.81 3.02 -1.43
C LYS A 125 25.59 3.61 -0.75
N ALA A 126 24.42 3.56 -1.41
CA ALA A 126 23.17 4.07 -0.85
C ALA A 126 22.76 3.32 0.42
N LEU A 127 22.82 1.99 0.38
CA LEU A 127 22.51 1.16 1.54
C LEU A 127 23.47 1.44 2.71
N THR A 128 24.74 1.66 2.42
CA THR A 128 25.71 2.08 3.43
C THR A 128 25.31 3.42 4.03
N TYR A 129 24.97 4.41 3.21
CA TYR A 129 24.59 5.74 3.67
C TYR A 129 23.31 5.72 4.51
N THR A 130 22.27 5.01 4.06
CA THR A 130 21.04 4.90 4.85
C THR A 130 21.23 4.15 6.16
N THR A 131 22.11 3.13 6.18
CA THR A 131 22.49 2.43 7.42
C THR A 131 23.18 3.36 8.43
N PHE A 132 23.93 4.36 7.96
CA PHE A 132 24.52 5.40 8.81
C PHE A 132 23.57 6.59 9.09
N GLY A 133 22.29 6.47 8.77
CA GLY A 133 21.27 7.48 9.04
C GLY A 133 21.27 8.67 8.08
N MET A 134 21.90 8.55 6.90
CA MET A 134 21.79 9.59 5.88
C MET A 134 20.40 9.55 5.25
N ASP A 135 19.75 10.69 5.22
CA ASP A 135 18.42 10.86 4.59
C ASP A 135 18.59 11.12 3.10
N LEU A 136 18.05 10.21 2.27
CA LEU A 136 17.99 10.33 0.81
C LEU A 136 16.57 10.71 0.32
N SER A 137 15.69 11.13 1.22
CA SER A 137 14.30 11.45 0.89
C SER A 137 14.15 12.67 -0.02
N LYS A 138 15.10 13.59 0.02
CA LYS A 138 15.13 14.82 -0.79
C LYS A 138 16.00 14.71 -2.04
N GLN A 139 16.65 13.58 -2.26
CA GLN A 139 17.41 13.30 -3.47
C GLN A 139 16.57 12.45 -4.43
N SER A 140 16.45 12.88 -5.69
CA SER A 140 15.75 12.11 -6.70
C SER A 140 16.55 10.87 -7.14
N VAL A 141 15.83 9.86 -7.65
CA VAL A 141 16.48 8.68 -8.26
C VAL A 141 17.42 9.12 -9.38
N TYR A 142 17.02 10.08 -10.21
CA TYR A 142 17.85 10.60 -11.30
C TYR A 142 19.14 11.25 -10.83
N GLU A 143 19.10 12.03 -9.75
CA GLU A 143 20.28 12.65 -9.16
C GLU A 143 21.21 11.63 -8.49
N PHE A 144 20.59 10.58 -7.91
CA PHE A 144 21.30 9.51 -7.23
C PHE A 144 22.02 8.57 -8.22
N LEU A 145 21.42 8.31 -9.39
CA LEU A 145 21.99 7.43 -10.39
C LEU A 145 23.31 7.97 -10.95
N PRO A 146 24.28 7.06 -11.20
CA PRO A 146 25.51 7.42 -11.93
C PRO A 146 25.17 8.01 -13.30
N LYS A 147 26.01 8.95 -13.74
CA LYS A 147 25.90 9.54 -15.09
C LYS A 147 26.42 8.56 -16.14
N ASN A 148 25.94 8.72 -17.37
CA ASN A 148 26.34 7.91 -18.56
C ASN A 148 25.89 6.43 -18.54
N LEU A 149 24.77 6.14 -17.91
CA LEU A 149 24.08 4.86 -18.06
C LEU A 149 23.40 4.77 -19.44
N SER A 150 23.16 3.55 -19.91
CA SER A 150 22.40 3.32 -21.14
C SER A 150 20.96 3.79 -21.02
N LYS A 151 20.32 4.02 -22.18
CA LYS A 151 18.90 4.36 -22.23
C LYS A 151 18.04 3.30 -21.57
N ASP A 152 18.29 2.02 -21.83
CA ASP A 152 17.53 0.90 -21.24
C ASP A 152 17.60 0.91 -19.71
N THR A 153 18.75 1.30 -19.15
CA THR A 153 18.91 1.40 -17.70
C THR A 153 18.14 2.57 -17.11
N TYR A 154 18.11 3.71 -17.78
CA TYR A 154 17.28 4.84 -17.38
C TYR A 154 15.79 4.51 -17.52
N ASP A 155 15.36 3.88 -18.61
CA ASP A 155 13.96 3.48 -18.82
C ASP A 155 13.52 2.46 -17.74
N PHE A 156 14.41 1.53 -17.37
CA PHE A 156 14.16 0.60 -16.25
C PHE A 156 14.03 1.33 -14.92
N ALA A 157 14.95 2.23 -14.59
CA ALA A 157 14.91 3.00 -13.34
C ALA A 157 13.67 3.90 -13.27
N ASP A 158 13.27 4.48 -14.38
CA ASP A 158 12.07 5.29 -14.50
C ASP A 158 10.81 4.45 -14.24
N THR A 159 10.73 3.28 -14.85
CA THR A 159 9.62 2.33 -14.64
C THR A 159 9.51 1.88 -13.18
N ILE A 160 10.62 1.54 -12.54
CA ILE A 160 10.64 1.20 -11.12
C ILE A 160 10.19 2.37 -10.25
N SER A 161 10.58 3.60 -10.61
CA SER A 161 10.16 4.82 -9.93
C SER A 161 8.64 5.00 -10.03
N TYR A 162 8.06 4.90 -11.21
CA TYR A 162 6.60 4.93 -11.40
C TYR A 162 5.89 3.84 -10.59
N PHE A 163 6.41 2.63 -10.63
CA PHE A 163 5.82 1.50 -9.91
C PHE A 163 5.79 1.72 -8.38
N LEU A 164 6.91 2.14 -7.79
CA LEU A 164 7.04 2.29 -6.34
C LEU A 164 6.46 3.60 -5.80
N SER A 165 6.51 4.67 -6.59
CA SER A 165 6.17 6.02 -6.15
C SER A 165 4.92 6.59 -6.83
N GLY A 166 4.69 6.28 -8.11
CA GLY A 166 3.65 6.89 -8.96
C GLY A 166 4.15 8.10 -9.75
N LYS A 167 5.46 8.37 -9.77
CA LYS A 167 6.11 9.44 -10.54
C LYS A 167 7.41 8.93 -11.16
N ASP A 168 7.92 9.67 -12.16
CA ASP A 168 9.18 9.40 -12.83
C ASP A 168 10.39 9.49 -11.88
N MET A 169 11.55 9.05 -12.34
CA MET A 169 12.77 9.00 -11.55
C MET A 169 13.33 10.38 -11.17
N LYS A 170 12.91 11.48 -11.85
CA LYS A 170 13.36 12.84 -11.52
C LYS A 170 12.63 13.39 -10.32
N HIS A 171 11.41 12.95 -10.09
CA HIS A 171 10.57 13.39 -8.98
C HIS A 171 10.54 12.36 -7.83
N THR A 172 10.78 11.09 -8.12
CA THR A 172 10.77 10.02 -7.10
C THR A 172 11.97 10.12 -6.18
N SER A 173 11.74 10.01 -4.88
CA SER A 173 12.79 9.95 -3.86
C SER A 173 13.63 8.69 -4.01
N ALA A 174 14.97 8.82 -3.99
CA ALA A 174 15.89 7.69 -4.01
C ALA A 174 15.68 6.76 -2.80
N GLN A 175 15.41 7.32 -1.63
CA GLN A 175 15.09 6.53 -0.43
C GLN A 175 13.87 5.64 -0.66
N ARG A 176 12.82 6.14 -1.32
CA ARG A 176 11.61 5.36 -1.62
C ARG A 176 11.91 4.12 -2.46
N VAL A 177 12.76 4.23 -3.47
CA VAL A 177 13.15 3.10 -4.32
C VAL A 177 14.01 2.10 -3.53
N LEU A 178 14.94 2.57 -2.72
CA LEU A 178 15.75 1.72 -1.85
C LEU A 178 14.88 0.94 -0.85
N GLU A 179 13.99 1.61 -0.13
CA GLU A 179 13.07 0.97 0.82
C GLU A 179 12.09 -0.01 0.15
N GLY A 180 11.73 0.24 -1.10
CA GLY A 180 10.89 -0.65 -1.90
C GLY A 180 11.66 -1.80 -2.56
N SER A 181 13.00 -1.75 -2.58
CA SER A 181 13.81 -2.77 -3.23
C SER A 181 13.97 -4.02 -2.38
N ALA A 182 14.13 -5.17 -3.05
CA ALA A 182 14.37 -6.45 -2.41
C ALA A 182 15.65 -6.47 -1.54
N PHE A 183 16.60 -5.58 -1.82
CA PHE A 183 17.91 -5.54 -1.17
C PHE A 183 17.89 -4.94 0.24
N VAL A 184 16.84 -4.23 0.62
CA VAL A 184 16.76 -3.51 1.90
C VAL A 184 16.03 -4.31 2.98
N ARG A 185 15.38 -5.40 2.61
CA ARG A 185 14.59 -6.20 3.56
C ARG A 185 15.40 -7.35 4.11
N ASP A 186 15.72 -7.25 5.38
CA ASP A 186 16.48 -8.27 6.09
C ASP A 186 15.64 -9.52 6.39
N SER A 187 16.20 -10.68 6.08
CA SER A 187 15.78 -11.94 6.72
C SER A 187 16.55 -12.10 8.03
N ILE A 188 15.84 -12.35 9.12
CA ILE A 188 16.43 -12.61 10.44
C ILE A 188 17.08 -13.99 10.46
N THR A 189 18.35 -14.07 10.89
CA THR A 189 18.95 -15.36 11.25
C THR A 189 18.54 -15.78 12.68
N PRO A 190 18.54 -17.10 12.99
CA PRO A 190 18.25 -17.58 14.35
C PRO A 190 19.11 -16.93 15.43
N GLU A 191 20.39 -16.67 15.16
CA GLU A 191 21.31 -16.03 16.11
C GLU A 191 20.93 -14.59 16.41
N GLN A 192 20.44 -13.88 15.39
CA GLN A 192 19.96 -12.50 15.54
C GLN A 192 18.63 -12.43 16.29
N LEU A 193 17.80 -13.46 16.14
CA LEU A 193 16.57 -13.58 16.89
C LEU A 193 16.89 -13.74 18.39
N GLU A 194 17.93 -14.53 18.76
CA GLU A 194 18.37 -14.69 20.14
C GLU A 194 18.90 -13.39 20.75
N ASP A 195 19.70 -12.61 20.00
CA ASP A 195 20.26 -11.35 20.48
C ASP A 195 19.18 -10.29 20.74
N ILE A 196 18.10 -10.32 19.96
CA ILE A 196 16.97 -9.41 20.13
C ILE A 196 16.11 -9.81 21.32
N LEU A 197 15.88 -11.11 21.50
CA LEU A 197 15.17 -11.62 22.66
C LEU A 197 15.86 -11.28 23.98
N LYS A 198 17.19 -11.09 23.96
CA LYS A 198 17.98 -10.68 25.12
C LYS A 198 17.93 -9.18 25.43
N ASN A 199 17.60 -8.34 24.42
CA ASN A 199 17.60 -6.87 24.54
C ASN A 199 16.17 -6.30 24.47
N GLU A 200 15.34 -6.62 25.46
CA GLU A 200 13.87 -6.33 25.47
C GLU A 200 13.48 -4.84 25.59
N ASP A 201 14.43 -3.90 25.73
CA ASP A 201 14.12 -2.53 26.18
C ASP A 201 13.81 -1.49 25.08
N GLU A 202 14.00 -1.80 23.80
CA GLU A 202 13.79 -0.82 22.72
C GLU A 202 12.64 -1.18 21.75
N ASN A 203 11.40 -0.91 22.15
CA ASN A 203 10.24 -1.00 21.27
C ASN A 203 10.18 0.16 20.27
N THR A 204 9.75 -0.11 19.04
CA THR A 204 9.43 0.96 18.09
C THR A 204 8.26 1.80 18.60
N PRO A 205 8.08 3.06 18.13
CA PRO A 205 6.91 3.85 18.49
C PRO A 205 5.59 3.12 18.21
N GLU A 206 5.50 2.40 17.09
CA GLU A 206 4.34 1.59 16.70
C GLU A 206 4.12 0.42 17.67
N ASP A 207 5.20 -0.27 18.06
CA ASP A 207 5.13 -1.37 19.02
C ASP A 207 4.66 -0.89 20.38
N LYS A 208 5.13 0.27 20.85
CA LYS A 208 4.67 0.88 22.11
C LYS A 208 3.19 1.21 22.11
N VAL A 209 2.66 1.70 20.98
CA VAL A 209 1.22 1.97 20.85
C VAL A 209 0.44 0.67 20.93
N LEU A 210 0.80 -0.33 20.15
CA LEU A 210 0.08 -1.60 20.11
C LEU A 210 0.22 -2.39 21.42
N GLN A 211 1.39 -2.38 22.07
CA GLN A 211 1.60 -3.01 23.37
C GLN A 211 0.76 -2.35 24.47
N ASN A 212 0.57 -1.04 24.40
CA ASN A 212 -0.27 -0.32 25.35
C ASN A 212 -1.76 -0.56 25.13
N LEU A 213 -2.14 -0.93 23.90
CA LEU A 213 -3.53 -1.17 23.51
C LEU A 213 -3.90 -2.66 23.61
N ILE A 214 -2.94 -3.55 23.31
CA ILE A 214 -3.14 -5.00 23.24
C ILE A 214 -1.84 -5.72 23.61
N PRO A 215 -1.88 -6.87 24.30
CA PRO A 215 -0.71 -7.73 24.45
C PRO A 215 -0.28 -8.27 23.08
N LEU A 216 0.87 -7.84 22.60
CA LEU A 216 1.46 -8.28 21.34
C LEU A 216 2.10 -9.66 21.47
N ASN A 217 1.96 -10.47 20.40
CA ASN A 217 2.85 -11.60 20.20
C ASN A 217 4.28 -11.09 19.98
N LEU A 218 5.22 -11.51 20.81
CA LEU A 218 6.64 -11.12 20.83
C LEU A 218 7.33 -11.21 19.45
N HIS A 219 6.86 -12.10 18.57
CA HIS A 219 7.49 -12.33 17.26
C HIS A 219 7.46 -11.15 16.29
N THR A 220 6.46 -10.27 16.39
CA THR A 220 6.28 -9.19 15.40
C THR A 220 7.11 -7.95 15.70
N SER A 221 7.46 -7.70 16.97
CA SER A 221 8.30 -6.56 17.37
C SER A 221 9.79 -6.79 17.08
N LEU A 222 10.19 -8.05 16.97
CA LEU A 222 11.58 -8.47 16.91
C LEU A 222 12.26 -8.09 15.59
N GLN A 223 11.56 -8.23 14.48
CA GLN A 223 12.12 -7.96 13.16
C GLN A 223 12.27 -6.48 12.85
N THR A 224 11.38 -5.66 13.41
CA THR A 224 11.49 -4.18 13.29
C THR A 224 12.67 -3.64 14.10
N ARG A 225 13.03 -4.32 15.20
CA ARG A 225 14.21 -3.96 16.01
C ARG A 225 15.53 -4.29 15.33
N LEU A 226 15.60 -5.39 14.58
CA LEU A 226 16.81 -5.81 13.86
C LEU A 226 17.28 -4.81 12.81
N ASN A 227 16.33 -4.22 12.10
CA ASN A 227 16.65 -3.22 11.09
C ASN A 227 17.37 -1.99 11.68
N ARG A 228 17.28 -1.78 13.01
CA ARG A 228 17.93 -0.69 13.74
C ARG A 228 19.26 -1.07 14.39
N VAL A 229 19.49 -2.34 14.71
CA VAL A 229 20.64 -2.80 15.51
C VAL A 229 21.74 -3.41 14.67
N SER A 230 21.47 -3.72 13.38
CA SER A 230 22.50 -4.33 12.53
C SER A 230 23.64 -3.37 12.25
N SER A 231 24.87 -3.81 12.55
CA SER A 231 26.06 -3.04 12.18
C SER A 231 26.17 -2.91 10.66
N PRO A 232 26.76 -1.81 10.14
CA PRO A 232 26.95 -1.62 8.70
C PRO A 232 27.61 -2.81 7.99
N LEU A 233 28.54 -3.48 8.68
CA LEU A 233 29.25 -4.65 8.16
C LEU A 233 28.35 -5.90 8.07
N THR A 234 27.46 -6.11 9.04
CA THR A 234 26.50 -7.21 8.99
C THR A 234 25.44 -6.98 7.92
N THR A 235 24.99 -5.74 7.71
CA THR A 235 24.08 -5.38 6.62
C THR A 235 24.73 -5.63 5.26
N LEU A 236 25.98 -5.18 5.05
CA LEU A 236 26.72 -5.45 3.81
C LEU A 236 26.99 -6.96 3.59
N GLY A 237 27.30 -7.71 4.65
CA GLY A 237 27.46 -9.16 4.58
C GLY A 237 26.17 -9.87 4.17
N ARG A 238 25.02 -9.44 4.70
CA ARG A 238 23.69 -9.98 4.33
C ARG A 238 23.32 -9.67 2.89
N LEU A 239 23.54 -8.45 2.43
CA LEU A 239 23.28 -8.03 1.04
C LEU A 239 24.08 -8.88 0.04
N ALA A 240 25.26 -9.37 0.44
CA ALA A 240 26.10 -10.22 -0.39
C ALA A 240 25.67 -11.70 -0.40
N THR A 241 25.03 -12.18 0.64
CA THR A 241 24.87 -13.64 0.88
C THR A 241 23.45 -14.14 1.03
N ASN A 242 22.48 -13.30 1.41
CA ASN A 242 21.14 -13.77 1.79
C ASN A 242 20.10 -13.57 0.71
N LYS A 243 19.25 -14.60 0.53
CA LYS A 243 17.97 -14.47 -0.15
C LYS A 243 17.04 -13.65 0.73
N VAL A 244 16.58 -12.53 0.22
CA VAL A 244 15.54 -11.75 0.89
C VAL A 244 14.20 -12.46 0.70
N SER A 245 13.58 -12.88 1.80
CA SER A 245 12.22 -13.37 1.76
C SER A 245 11.26 -12.19 1.81
N TYR A 246 10.50 -11.99 0.74
CA TYR A 246 9.37 -11.09 0.76
C TYR A 246 8.20 -11.80 1.43
N SER A 247 7.70 -11.27 2.52
CA SER A 247 6.41 -11.66 3.05
C SER A 247 5.30 -10.93 2.29
N GLN A 248 5.05 -11.36 1.08
CA GLN A 248 3.98 -10.84 0.24
C GLN A 248 3.00 -11.95 -0.09
N GLY A 249 1.75 -11.60 -0.22
CA GLY A 249 0.72 -12.56 -0.58
C GLY A 249 -0.42 -11.92 -1.34
N TYR A 250 -1.19 -12.80 -1.94
CA TYR A 250 -2.47 -12.49 -2.56
C TYR A 250 -3.58 -13.26 -1.84
N PRO A 251 -4.69 -12.61 -1.45
CA PRO A 251 -5.75 -13.30 -0.72
C PRO A 251 -6.50 -14.25 -1.66
N ARG A 252 -6.66 -15.51 -1.24
CA ARG A 252 -7.46 -16.50 -1.95
C ARG A 252 -8.88 -15.97 -2.11
N LYS A 253 -9.49 -16.15 -3.27
CA LYS A 253 -10.79 -15.58 -3.70
C LYS A 253 -10.79 -14.06 -3.89
N GLY A 254 -9.62 -13.45 -4.12
CA GLY A 254 -9.47 -12.03 -4.43
C GLY A 254 -9.54 -11.11 -3.20
N LEU A 255 -9.43 -9.81 -3.44
CA LEU A 255 -9.44 -8.78 -2.39
C LEU A 255 -10.71 -8.80 -1.54
N LYS A 256 -11.83 -9.24 -2.11
CA LYS A 256 -13.11 -9.36 -1.40
C LYS A 256 -13.02 -10.27 -0.18
N SER A 257 -12.12 -11.27 -0.16
CA SER A 257 -11.97 -12.14 1.01
C SER A 257 -11.36 -11.41 2.20
N LEU A 258 -10.42 -10.50 1.97
CA LEU A 258 -9.89 -9.62 3.01
C LEU A 258 -10.96 -8.62 3.47
N LEU A 259 -11.69 -7.99 2.55
CA LEU A 259 -12.79 -7.12 2.88
C LEU A 259 -13.84 -7.83 3.74
N ASN A 260 -14.23 -9.04 3.36
CA ASN A 260 -15.19 -9.84 4.12
C ASN A 260 -14.67 -10.19 5.53
N ALA A 261 -13.37 -10.45 5.68
CA ALA A 261 -12.77 -10.70 6.99
C ALA A 261 -12.85 -9.46 7.90
N ILE A 262 -12.61 -8.27 7.35
CA ILE A 262 -12.78 -7.02 8.10
C ILE A 262 -14.25 -6.84 8.52
N LEU A 263 -15.17 -6.96 7.56
CA LEU A 263 -16.61 -6.76 7.81
C LEU A 263 -17.16 -7.75 8.83
N TYR A 264 -16.76 -9.02 8.75
CA TYR A 264 -17.16 -10.06 9.71
C TYR A 264 -16.67 -9.75 11.12
N SER A 265 -15.51 -9.14 11.23
CA SER A 265 -14.86 -8.82 12.51
C SER A 265 -15.42 -7.55 13.17
N LEU A 266 -16.27 -6.78 12.48
CA LEU A 266 -16.86 -5.55 13.01
C LEU A 266 -17.84 -5.88 14.17
N PRO A 267 -17.68 -5.24 15.35
CA PRO A 267 -18.65 -5.35 16.42
C PRO A 267 -20.01 -4.73 16.06
N LYS A 268 -21.08 -5.19 16.69
CA LYS A 268 -22.43 -4.62 16.53
C LYS A 268 -22.57 -3.13 16.88
N THR A 269 -21.56 -2.55 17.51
CA THR A 269 -21.47 -1.12 17.82
C THR A 269 -21.02 -0.27 16.61
N VAL A 270 -20.69 -0.91 15.49
CA VAL A 270 -20.41 -0.25 14.22
C VAL A 270 -21.66 -0.27 13.35
N GLU A 271 -22.09 0.90 12.94
CA GLU A 271 -23.15 1.10 11.96
C GLU A 271 -22.53 1.59 10.65
N ILE A 272 -22.94 1.05 9.52
CA ILE A 272 -22.46 1.45 8.18
C ILE A 272 -23.65 1.93 7.36
N MET A 273 -23.57 3.14 6.85
CA MET A 273 -24.55 3.71 5.93
C MET A 273 -23.87 3.98 4.59
N VAL A 274 -24.27 3.24 3.56
CA VAL A 274 -23.87 3.45 2.18
C VAL A 274 -24.79 4.46 1.50
N GLU A 275 -24.38 4.99 0.34
CA GLU A 275 -25.11 6.05 -0.39
C GLU A 275 -25.41 7.27 0.49
N ASN A 276 -24.49 7.55 1.44
CA ASN A 276 -24.53 8.65 2.39
C ASN A 276 -23.26 9.52 2.25
N PRO A 277 -23.13 10.30 1.18
CA PRO A 277 -22.00 11.20 1.00
C PRO A 277 -22.00 12.28 2.09
N VAL A 278 -20.87 12.44 2.76
CA VAL A 278 -20.67 13.56 3.68
C VAL A 278 -20.42 14.82 2.85
N HIS A 279 -21.24 15.84 3.07
CA HIS A 279 -21.14 17.12 2.37
C HIS A 279 -20.45 18.19 3.20
N LYS A 280 -20.51 18.06 4.54
CA LYS A 280 -19.89 19.03 5.46
C LYS A 280 -19.50 18.33 6.76
N ILE A 281 -18.35 18.71 7.31
CA ILE A 281 -17.92 18.39 8.67
C ILE A 281 -18.21 19.62 9.53
N LEU A 282 -18.99 19.41 10.58
CA LEU A 282 -19.41 20.48 11.49
C LEU A 282 -18.32 20.72 12.54
N ALA A 283 -17.88 21.96 12.69
CA ALA A 283 -16.97 22.39 13.72
C ALA A 283 -17.48 23.70 14.36
N GLU A 284 -17.36 23.81 15.67
CA GLU A 284 -17.68 25.00 16.44
C GLU A 284 -16.52 25.32 17.38
N GLU A 285 -16.08 26.57 17.38
CA GLU A 285 -14.95 27.02 18.21
C GLU A 285 -13.68 26.15 18.02
N GLY A 286 -13.42 25.69 16.78
CA GLY A 286 -12.25 24.86 16.47
C GLY A 286 -12.36 23.41 16.96
N VAL A 287 -13.56 22.93 17.33
CA VAL A 287 -13.80 21.56 17.79
C VAL A 287 -14.88 20.91 16.92
N VAL A 288 -14.62 19.70 16.43
CA VAL A 288 -15.60 18.95 15.62
C VAL A 288 -16.85 18.60 16.46
N LYS A 289 -18.02 18.64 15.81
CA LYS A 289 -19.32 18.32 16.41
C LYS A 289 -20.06 17.19 15.71
N GLY A 290 -19.70 16.91 14.48
CA GLY A 290 -20.37 15.90 13.66
C GLY A 290 -20.23 16.18 12.17
N VAL A 291 -21.17 15.65 11.40
CA VAL A 291 -21.19 15.79 9.95
C VAL A 291 -22.61 15.99 9.41
N ILE A 292 -22.68 16.59 8.22
CA ILE A 292 -23.90 16.63 7.38
C ILE A 292 -23.68 15.70 6.21
N ALA A 293 -24.55 14.70 6.09
CA ALA A 293 -24.67 13.81 4.94
C ALA A 293 -26.12 13.92 4.41
N ASN A 294 -26.82 12.80 4.20
CA ASN A 294 -28.27 12.84 3.94
C ASN A 294 -29.05 13.40 5.14
N ASP A 295 -28.52 13.18 6.35
CA ASP A 295 -28.98 13.74 7.61
C ASP A 295 -27.81 14.36 8.39
N THR A 296 -28.13 15.00 9.54
CA THR A 296 -27.10 15.50 10.45
C THR A 296 -26.82 14.48 11.54
N TYR A 297 -25.54 14.07 11.63
CA TYR A 297 -25.05 13.13 12.63
C TYR A 297 -24.06 13.83 13.57
N LEU A 298 -24.25 13.65 14.88
CA LEU A 298 -23.38 14.23 15.90
C LEU A 298 -22.37 13.21 16.40
N ALA A 299 -21.13 13.66 16.65
CA ALA A 299 -20.08 12.84 17.23
C ALA A 299 -19.08 13.67 18.03
N ASP A 300 -18.41 13.00 18.96
CA ASP A 300 -17.32 13.60 19.74
C ASP A 300 -16.01 13.65 18.94
N MET A 301 -15.89 12.82 17.90
CA MET A 301 -14.72 12.70 17.02
C MET A 301 -15.14 12.34 15.60
N VAL A 302 -14.44 12.89 14.60
CA VAL A 302 -14.59 12.54 13.19
C VAL A 302 -13.24 12.12 12.63
N ILE A 303 -13.23 11.01 11.89
CA ILE A 303 -12.06 10.53 11.15
C ILE A 303 -12.38 10.56 9.66
N HIS A 304 -11.71 11.43 8.94
CA HIS A 304 -11.80 11.49 7.48
C HIS A 304 -10.83 10.46 6.87
N THR A 305 -11.36 9.49 6.15
CA THR A 305 -10.57 8.43 5.49
C THR A 305 -10.70 8.44 3.96
N GLY A 306 -11.24 9.53 3.43
CA GLY A 306 -11.09 9.92 2.04
C GLY A 306 -9.68 10.48 1.78
N PHE A 307 -9.49 11.11 0.64
CA PHE A 307 -8.22 11.78 0.37
C PHE A 307 -8.13 13.11 1.14
N ALA A 308 -7.03 13.35 1.83
CA ALA A 308 -6.86 14.52 2.70
C ALA A 308 -7.01 15.85 1.92
N LYS A 309 -6.62 15.83 0.64
CA LYS A 309 -6.76 16.97 -0.26
C LYS A 309 -8.22 17.40 -0.49
N ASP A 310 -9.18 16.50 -0.22
CA ASP A 310 -10.62 16.82 -0.34
C ASP A 310 -11.17 17.51 0.92
N LEU A 311 -10.42 17.51 2.02
CA LEU A 311 -10.87 18.05 3.32
C LEU A 311 -11.30 19.52 3.27
N PRO A 312 -10.62 20.44 2.52
CA PRO A 312 -11.05 21.82 2.39
C PRO A 312 -12.45 22.01 1.78
N HIS A 313 -12.96 21.03 1.04
CA HIS A 313 -14.33 21.05 0.51
C HIS A 313 -15.38 20.61 1.54
N LEU A 314 -14.94 19.97 2.63
CA LEU A 314 -15.81 19.43 3.67
C LEU A 314 -15.81 20.27 4.95
N VAL A 315 -14.78 21.09 5.16
CA VAL A 315 -14.57 21.88 6.38
C VAL A 315 -14.45 23.34 6.03
N GLU A 316 -15.30 24.18 6.61
CA GLU A 316 -15.17 25.63 6.53
C GLU A 316 -14.05 26.10 7.49
N ASP A 317 -13.45 27.23 7.18
CA ASP A 317 -12.49 27.94 8.03
C ASP A 317 -11.19 27.18 8.39
N LEU A 318 -10.73 26.29 7.49
CA LEU A 318 -9.37 25.73 7.61
C LEU A 318 -8.31 26.83 7.41
N PRO A 319 -7.24 26.85 8.22
CA PRO A 319 -6.15 27.78 8.03
C PRO A 319 -5.55 27.68 6.62
N SER A 320 -5.31 28.81 5.95
CA SER A 320 -4.77 28.84 4.59
C SER A 320 -3.42 28.13 4.46
N SER A 321 -2.60 28.14 5.53
CA SER A 321 -1.33 27.39 5.58
C SER A 321 -1.54 25.89 5.47
N TYR A 322 -2.56 25.36 6.17
CA TYR A 322 -2.91 23.94 6.14
C TYR A 322 -3.49 23.54 4.77
N VAL A 323 -4.38 24.36 4.21
CA VAL A 323 -4.90 24.13 2.83
C VAL A 323 -3.76 24.05 1.83
N LYS A 324 -2.80 24.99 1.88
CA LYS A 324 -1.62 24.98 1.02
C LYS A 324 -0.75 23.74 1.20
N GLU A 325 -0.65 23.22 2.42
CA GLU A 325 0.07 21.97 2.71
C GLU A 325 -0.62 20.78 2.04
N LEU A 326 -1.95 20.69 2.14
CA LEU A 326 -2.74 19.64 1.48
C LEU A 326 -2.67 19.74 -0.05
N ASP A 327 -2.64 20.94 -0.62
CA ASP A 327 -2.46 21.17 -2.06
C ASP A 327 -1.14 20.60 -2.59
N GLY A 328 -0.11 20.57 -1.76
CA GLY A 328 1.19 19.96 -2.08
C GLY A 328 1.17 18.43 -2.15
N ILE A 329 0.06 17.75 -1.84
CA ILE A 329 -0.07 16.30 -1.98
C ILE A 329 -0.20 15.95 -3.46
N VAL A 330 0.73 15.15 -3.97
CA VAL A 330 0.75 14.72 -5.36
C VAL A 330 -0.09 13.46 -5.52
N GLN A 331 -1.22 13.59 -6.21
CA GLN A 331 -2.12 12.46 -6.50
C GLN A 331 -1.68 11.71 -7.76
N THR A 332 -1.84 10.38 -7.74
CA THR A 332 -1.61 9.53 -8.90
C THR A 332 -2.92 9.07 -9.52
N LYS A 333 -2.87 8.77 -10.81
CA LYS A 333 -3.99 8.19 -11.58
C LYS A 333 -3.51 6.91 -12.22
N SER A 334 -4.28 5.86 -12.12
CA SER A 334 -3.96 4.56 -12.73
C SER A 334 -5.08 4.07 -13.63
N LEU A 335 -4.70 3.30 -14.64
CA LEU A 335 -5.58 2.49 -15.48
C LEU A 335 -5.24 1.03 -15.22
N THR A 336 -6.23 0.22 -14.87
CA THR A 336 -6.11 -1.24 -14.87
C THR A 336 -6.97 -1.80 -16.00
N ILE A 337 -6.36 -2.61 -16.85
CA ILE A 337 -7.03 -3.40 -17.87
C ILE A 337 -7.04 -4.84 -17.43
N TRP A 338 -8.22 -5.40 -17.28
CA TRP A 338 -8.43 -6.81 -17.05
C TRP A 338 -8.71 -7.51 -18.37
N LEU A 339 -7.95 -8.57 -18.66
CA LEU A 339 -8.18 -9.45 -19.78
C LEU A 339 -8.59 -10.83 -19.25
N GLY A 340 -9.82 -11.24 -19.55
CA GLY A 340 -10.27 -12.61 -19.44
C GLY A 340 -9.95 -13.35 -20.72
N LEU A 341 -9.16 -14.41 -20.63
CA LEU A 341 -8.73 -15.21 -21.75
C LEU A 341 -9.55 -16.49 -21.85
N ASP A 342 -9.91 -16.90 -23.06
CA ASP A 342 -10.67 -18.13 -23.35
C ASP A 342 -9.89 -19.41 -23.05
N THR A 343 -8.57 -19.30 -22.82
CA THR A 343 -7.67 -20.40 -22.50
C THR A 343 -6.56 -19.94 -21.56
N THR A 344 -5.81 -20.89 -21.00
CA THR A 344 -4.57 -20.59 -20.28
C THR A 344 -3.40 -20.45 -21.25
N MET A 345 -2.70 -19.31 -21.19
CA MET A 345 -1.54 -19.06 -22.03
C MET A 345 -0.22 -19.31 -21.26
N GLU A 346 0.74 -19.94 -21.91
CA GLU A 346 2.07 -20.17 -21.34
C GLU A 346 2.77 -18.84 -20.98
N ALA A 347 2.51 -17.79 -21.76
CA ALA A 347 3.03 -16.45 -21.49
C ALA A 347 2.69 -15.91 -20.09
N PHE A 348 1.63 -16.41 -19.46
CA PHE A 348 1.18 -16.04 -18.12
C PHE A 348 1.23 -17.20 -17.11
N ASN A 349 1.97 -18.27 -17.44
CA ASN A 349 2.13 -19.43 -16.55
C ASN A 349 3.21 -19.16 -15.48
N TYR A 350 2.92 -18.19 -14.59
CA TYR A 350 3.80 -17.85 -13.47
C TYR A 350 2.98 -17.40 -12.26
N ILE A 351 3.58 -17.46 -11.08
CA ILE A 351 3.07 -16.86 -9.84
C ILE A 351 3.91 -15.62 -9.54
N GLY A 352 3.25 -14.48 -9.40
CA GLY A 352 3.90 -13.18 -9.19
C GLY A 352 3.40 -12.11 -10.14
N SER A 353 4.27 -11.19 -10.43
CA SER A 353 4.01 -10.07 -11.35
C SER A 353 5.08 -9.95 -12.41
N GLU A 354 4.69 -9.42 -13.55
CA GLU A 354 5.64 -8.99 -14.56
C GLU A 354 5.63 -7.47 -14.72
N ILE A 355 6.76 -6.93 -15.13
CA ILE A 355 6.99 -5.54 -15.46
C ILE A 355 7.46 -5.45 -16.91
N TRP A 356 6.81 -4.58 -17.66
CA TRP A 356 7.24 -4.14 -18.98
C TRP A 356 7.72 -2.70 -18.87
N PHE A 357 8.92 -2.38 -19.36
CA PHE A 357 9.54 -1.07 -19.17
C PHE A 357 9.85 -0.32 -20.46
N LYS A 358 9.37 -0.82 -21.60
CA LYS A 358 9.47 -0.14 -22.88
C LYS A 358 8.18 0.61 -23.20
N GLU A 359 8.31 1.69 -23.99
CA GLU A 359 7.16 2.51 -24.40
C GLU A 359 6.30 2.97 -23.20
N LYS A 360 5.08 2.46 -23.10
CA LYS A 360 4.22 2.67 -21.93
C LYS A 360 4.40 1.53 -20.93
N ALA A 361 5.10 1.82 -19.84
CA ALA A 361 5.38 0.80 -18.82
C ALA A 361 4.09 0.28 -18.17
N TYR A 362 4.05 -1.02 -17.89
CA TYR A 362 2.99 -1.64 -17.11
C TYR A 362 3.53 -2.61 -16.06
N TRP A 363 2.65 -2.89 -15.10
CA TRP A 363 2.76 -3.99 -14.16
C TRP A 363 1.57 -4.93 -14.37
N ALA A 364 1.82 -6.24 -14.54
CA ALA A 364 0.76 -7.21 -14.77
C ALA A 364 0.81 -8.39 -13.80
N MET A 365 -0.35 -9.00 -13.56
CA MET A 365 -0.54 -10.07 -12.61
C MET A 365 -1.64 -11.03 -13.06
N PRO A 366 -1.32 -12.31 -13.31
CA PRO A 366 -2.30 -13.34 -13.64
C PRO A 366 -2.97 -13.86 -12.36
N ILE A 367 -4.01 -13.16 -11.88
CA ILE A 367 -4.60 -13.45 -10.56
C ILE A 367 -5.28 -14.80 -10.46
N SER A 368 -5.80 -15.34 -11.57
CA SER A 368 -6.40 -16.69 -11.59
C SER A 368 -5.39 -17.81 -11.36
N ASN A 369 -4.07 -17.51 -11.44
CA ASN A 369 -3.04 -18.49 -11.10
C ASN A 369 -2.89 -18.69 -9.57
N TYR A 370 -3.35 -17.74 -8.77
CA TYR A 370 -3.41 -17.89 -7.31
C TYR A 370 -4.66 -18.64 -6.87
N ASP A 371 -5.77 -18.45 -7.59
CA ASP A 371 -7.03 -19.11 -7.31
C ASP A 371 -7.80 -19.26 -8.63
N SER A 372 -7.91 -20.49 -9.12
CA SER A 372 -8.59 -20.79 -10.39
C SER A 372 -10.07 -20.41 -10.38
N SER A 373 -10.69 -20.26 -9.20
CA SER A 373 -12.09 -19.82 -9.09
C SER A 373 -12.34 -18.36 -9.50
N LEU A 374 -11.27 -17.57 -9.74
CA LEU A 374 -11.37 -16.19 -10.22
C LEU A 374 -11.66 -16.10 -11.72
N ALA A 375 -11.52 -17.20 -12.45
CA ALA A 375 -11.86 -17.30 -13.86
C ALA A 375 -12.80 -18.51 -14.09
N PRO A 376 -13.58 -18.55 -15.16
CA PRO A 376 -14.29 -19.77 -15.56
C PRO A 376 -13.33 -20.93 -15.82
N GLU A 377 -13.81 -22.16 -15.73
CA GLU A 377 -13.00 -23.37 -15.90
C GLU A 377 -12.26 -23.37 -17.26
N GLY A 378 -10.96 -23.64 -17.24
CA GLY A 378 -10.08 -23.66 -18.41
C GLY A 378 -9.66 -22.28 -18.91
N LYS A 379 -10.12 -21.19 -18.30
CA LYS A 379 -9.83 -19.80 -18.68
C LYS A 379 -8.82 -19.14 -17.75
N GLN A 380 -8.32 -17.98 -18.14
CA GLN A 380 -7.32 -17.23 -17.37
C GLN A 380 -7.70 -15.76 -17.23
N LEU A 381 -7.36 -15.15 -16.10
CA LEU A 381 -7.61 -13.74 -15.82
C LEU A 381 -6.30 -13.03 -15.49
N VAL A 382 -5.98 -11.99 -16.25
CA VAL A 382 -4.76 -11.19 -16.10
C VAL A 382 -5.11 -9.71 -15.97
N GLY A 383 -4.55 -9.04 -14.97
CA GLY A 383 -4.70 -7.60 -14.78
C GLY A 383 -3.39 -6.86 -15.15
N PHE A 384 -3.53 -5.78 -15.92
CA PHE A 384 -2.43 -4.91 -16.36
C PHE A 384 -2.67 -3.52 -15.81
N THR A 385 -1.73 -2.98 -15.03
CA THR A 385 -1.84 -1.64 -14.45
C THR A 385 -0.82 -0.69 -15.06
N PHE A 386 -1.31 0.47 -15.45
CA PHE A 386 -0.55 1.58 -16.02
C PHE A 386 -0.71 2.81 -15.13
N ILE A 387 0.36 3.57 -14.93
CA ILE A 387 0.24 4.91 -14.39
C ILE A 387 -0.16 5.84 -15.54
N MET A 388 -1.21 6.61 -15.32
CA MET A 388 -1.72 7.56 -16.29
C MET A 388 -1.18 8.96 -16.02
N ASP A 389 -0.99 9.71 -17.09
CA ASP A 389 -0.78 11.15 -17.02
C ASP A 389 -2.14 11.83 -16.73
N PRO A 390 -2.29 12.59 -15.62
CA PRO A 390 -3.54 13.25 -15.31
C PRO A 390 -4.02 14.24 -16.38
N GLU A 391 -3.08 14.79 -17.16
CA GLU A 391 -3.35 15.84 -18.17
C GLU A 391 -3.73 15.24 -19.54
N LYS A 392 -3.46 13.96 -19.77
CA LYS A 392 -3.78 13.31 -21.03
C LYS A 392 -5.22 12.80 -21.09
N ASP A 393 -5.75 12.73 -22.32
CA ASP A 393 -7.05 12.14 -22.57
C ASP A 393 -7.08 10.63 -22.23
N ASN A 394 -8.10 10.21 -21.50
CA ASN A 394 -8.27 8.84 -21.08
C ASN A 394 -8.33 7.86 -22.26
N SER A 395 -9.02 8.22 -23.34
CA SER A 395 -9.22 7.32 -24.49
C SER A 395 -7.89 7.04 -25.19
N SER A 396 -7.03 8.05 -25.32
CA SER A 396 -5.70 7.89 -25.91
C SER A 396 -4.78 7.04 -25.02
N GLU A 397 -4.84 7.20 -23.70
CA GLU A 397 -4.10 6.41 -22.75
C GLU A 397 -4.54 4.93 -22.73
N ILE A 398 -5.84 4.67 -22.80
CA ILE A 398 -6.42 3.31 -22.89
C ILE A 398 -5.99 2.64 -24.19
N LYS A 399 -6.12 3.33 -25.33
CA LYS A 399 -5.70 2.80 -26.64
C LYS A 399 -4.23 2.39 -26.63
N MET A 400 -3.35 3.29 -26.15
CA MET A 400 -1.91 3.03 -26.04
C MET A 400 -1.63 1.84 -25.10
N ALA A 401 -2.39 1.70 -24.02
CA ALA A 401 -2.25 0.59 -23.08
C ALA A 401 -2.54 -0.76 -23.76
N TYR A 402 -3.64 -0.87 -24.52
CA TYR A 402 -3.94 -2.09 -25.29
C TYR A 402 -2.87 -2.40 -26.33
N GLU A 403 -2.44 -1.40 -27.12
CA GLU A 403 -1.36 -1.55 -28.10
C GLU A 403 -0.08 -2.07 -27.42
N THR A 404 0.25 -1.53 -26.24
CA THR A 404 1.42 -2.00 -25.46
C THR A 404 1.26 -3.45 -25.02
N ILE A 405 0.09 -3.85 -24.49
CA ILE A 405 -0.15 -5.24 -24.06
C ILE A 405 0.02 -6.20 -25.26
N TYR A 406 -0.60 -5.89 -26.40
CA TYR A 406 -0.58 -6.75 -27.57
C TYR A 406 0.83 -6.85 -28.20
N ASN A 407 1.62 -5.78 -28.13
CA ASN A 407 3.01 -5.80 -28.55
C ASN A 407 3.89 -6.61 -27.59
N ALA A 408 3.67 -6.47 -26.28
CA ALA A 408 4.48 -7.16 -25.26
C ALA A 408 4.16 -8.66 -25.17
N VAL A 409 2.94 -9.07 -25.51
CA VAL A 409 2.46 -10.46 -25.46
C VAL A 409 1.81 -10.83 -26.80
N PRO A 410 2.61 -11.13 -27.84
CA PRO A 410 2.08 -11.49 -29.15
C PRO A 410 1.09 -12.66 -29.07
N GLY A 411 -0.03 -12.55 -29.81
CA GLY A 411 -1.08 -13.56 -29.85
C GLY A 411 -2.10 -13.47 -28.71
N VAL A 412 -1.88 -12.64 -27.69
CA VAL A 412 -2.86 -12.53 -26.60
C VAL A 412 -4.21 -12.01 -27.07
N GLU A 413 -4.25 -11.12 -28.05
CA GLU A 413 -5.48 -10.52 -28.58
C GLU A 413 -6.45 -11.57 -29.13
N GLU A 414 -5.95 -12.65 -29.73
CA GLU A 414 -6.74 -13.74 -30.30
C GLU A 414 -7.48 -14.55 -29.23
N HIS A 415 -7.02 -14.50 -27.99
CA HIS A 415 -7.57 -15.23 -26.85
C HIS A 415 -8.41 -14.36 -25.91
N VAL A 416 -8.53 -13.05 -26.18
CA VAL A 416 -9.29 -12.14 -25.30
C VAL A 416 -10.79 -12.33 -25.49
N GLU A 417 -11.46 -12.83 -24.47
CA GLU A 417 -12.91 -12.99 -24.40
C GLU A 417 -13.58 -11.85 -23.60
N MET A 418 -12.94 -11.36 -22.55
CA MET A 418 -13.43 -10.27 -21.71
C MET A 418 -12.39 -9.14 -21.62
N LYS A 419 -12.85 -7.90 -21.81
CA LYS A 419 -12.09 -6.66 -21.60
C LYS A 419 -12.79 -5.81 -20.56
N HIS A 420 -12.07 -5.40 -19.53
CA HIS A 420 -12.64 -4.52 -18.51
C HIS A 420 -11.61 -3.48 -18.06
N GLU A 421 -12.01 -2.22 -18.05
CA GLU A 421 -11.16 -1.07 -17.77
C GLU A 421 -11.57 -0.42 -16.46
N GLN A 422 -10.59 -0.09 -15.63
CA GLN A 422 -10.78 0.61 -14.37
C GLN A 422 -9.84 1.81 -14.31
N ILE A 423 -10.37 3.01 -14.17
CA ILE A 423 -9.58 4.22 -13.91
C ILE A 423 -9.78 4.60 -12.45
N ILE A 424 -8.70 4.72 -11.72
CA ILE A 424 -8.69 5.08 -10.31
C ILE A 424 -7.95 6.41 -10.15
N ILE A 425 -8.65 7.40 -9.59
CA ILE A 425 -8.10 8.70 -9.22
C ILE A 425 -8.78 9.21 -7.93
N PRO A 426 -8.03 9.58 -6.89
CA PRO A 426 -6.62 9.28 -6.73
C PRO A 426 -6.40 7.79 -6.46
N GLU A 427 -5.35 7.22 -7.05
CA GLU A 427 -4.93 5.85 -6.70
C GLU A 427 -4.18 5.85 -5.38
N LYS A 428 -3.20 6.76 -5.24
CA LYS A 428 -2.40 7.00 -4.02
C LYS A 428 -1.75 8.38 -4.04
N ALA A 429 -1.18 8.79 -2.92
CA ALA A 429 -0.21 9.88 -2.89
C ALA A 429 1.16 9.37 -3.35
N ALA A 430 1.79 10.08 -4.29
CA ALA A 430 3.13 9.78 -4.75
C ALA A 430 4.18 10.16 -3.69
N VAL A 431 5.23 9.34 -3.57
CA VAL A 431 6.37 9.64 -2.69
C VAL A 431 7.45 10.35 -3.49
N THR A 432 7.33 11.67 -3.59
CA THR A 432 8.25 12.54 -4.34
C THR A 432 9.19 13.30 -3.41
N ILE A 433 10.25 13.88 -3.99
CA ILE A 433 11.25 14.69 -3.26
C ILE A 433 10.68 15.98 -2.68
N ASP A 434 9.60 16.48 -3.26
CA ASP A 434 8.92 17.74 -2.95
C ASP A 434 7.45 17.58 -2.53
N GLY A 435 6.92 16.36 -2.62
CA GLY A 435 5.52 16.09 -2.28
C GLY A 435 5.26 16.04 -0.77
N ASN A 436 4.11 16.53 -0.39
CA ASN A 436 3.62 16.50 0.98
C ASN A 436 2.81 15.24 1.28
N PHE A 437 2.67 14.97 2.57
CA PHE A 437 1.73 14.01 3.14
C PHE A 437 0.99 14.72 4.27
N ALA A 438 -0.31 14.44 4.40
CA ALA A 438 -1.10 15.03 5.46
C ALA A 438 -0.68 14.48 6.83
N GLU A 439 -0.66 15.33 7.84
CA GLU A 439 -0.57 14.89 9.21
C GLU A 439 -1.90 14.29 9.66
N ILE A 440 -1.85 13.31 10.59
CA ILE A 440 -3.06 12.70 11.16
C ILE A 440 -3.93 13.72 11.88
N ARG A 441 -3.30 14.65 12.63
CA ARG A 441 -4.02 15.75 13.29
C ARG A 441 -4.33 16.85 12.28
N THR A 442 -5.55 17.36 12.34
CA THR A 442 -5.93 18.58 11.65
C THR A 442 -5.88 19.78 12.61
N PRO A 443 -5.96 21.02 12.10
CA PRO A 443 -6.15 22.19 12.94
C PRO A 443 -7.45 22.19 13.75
N ILE A 444 -8.44 21.37 13.38
CA ILE A 444 -9.71 21.25 14.10
C ILE A 444 -9.56 20.13 15.13
N LYS A 445 -9.79 20.45 16.39
CA LYS A 445 -9.72 19.48 17.49
C LYS A 445 -10.72 18.34 17.30
N ASN A 446 -10.26 17.10 17.52
CA ASN A 446 -11.01 15.85 17.34
C ASN A 446 -11.42 15.54 15.89
N LEU A 447 -10.90 16.28 14.90
CA LEU A 447 -10.95 15.91 13.50
C LEU A 447 -9.59 15.34 13.10
N TYR A 448 -9.57 14.10 12.60
CA TYR A 448 -8.38 13.39 12.19
C TYR A 448 -8.50 12.96 10.72
N VAL A 449 -7.35 12.81 10.08
CA VAL A 449 -7.25 12.27 8.73
C VAL A 449 -6.45 10.97 8.79
N ALA A 450 -6.88 9.96 8.07
CA ALA A 450 -6.13 8.73 7.91
C ALA A 450 -6.33 8.18 6.49
N GLY A 451 -5.27 7.69 5.86
CA GLY A 451 -5.35 7.21 4.49
C GLY A 451 -3.99 6.97 3.86
N THR A 452 -4.00 6.66 2.57
CA THR A 452 -2.76 6.42 1.80
C THR A 452 -1.98 7.70 1.49
N ASP A 453 -2.47 8.84 1.90
CA ASP A 453 -1.86 10.18 1.78
C ASP A 453 -1.38 10.76 3.11
N THR A 454 -1.46 9.98 4.19
CA THR A 454 -0.94 10.36 5.51
C THR A 454 0.30 9.56 5.93
N ASP A 455 0.74 8.61 5.13
CA ASP A 455 1.92 7.79 5.40
C ASP A 455 2.74 7.57 4.13
N ARG A 456 4.08 7.65 4.25
CA ARG A 456 5.01 7.48 3.13
C ARG A 456 5.47 6.04 2.96
N ARG A 457 5.29 5.20 3.98
CA ARG A 457 5.76 3.82 4.01
C ARG A 457 4.91 2.92 3.12
N SER A 458 5.53 1.99 2.42
CA SER A 458 4.86 0.97 1.60
C SER A 458 3.90 1.54 0.55
N MET A 459 2.87 0.83 0.18
CA MET A 459 1.82 1.22 -0.77
C MET A 459 0.50 0.49 -0.49
N GLY A 460 -0.59 0.96 -1.11
CA GLY A 460 -1.90 0.31 -1.09
C GLY A 460 -2.41 -0.02 0.31
N ILE A 461 -2.91 -1.23 0.48
CA ILE A 461 -3.52 -1.72 1.73
C ILE A 461 -2.53 -1.69 2.90
N THR A 462 -1.26 -2.01 2.66
CA THR A 462 -0.23 -1.96 3.71
C THR A 462 0.01 -0.53 4.20
N ARG A 463 0.03 0.46 3.29
CA ARG A 463 0.13 1.88 3.65
C ARG A 463 -1.10 2.35 4.44
N ALA A 464 -2.29 1.93 4.02
CA ALA A 464 -3.52 2.20 4.77
C ALA A 464 -3.43 1.68 6.21
N ALA A 465 -2.90 0.47 6.40
CA ALA A 465 -2.71 -0.10 7.73
C ALA A 465 -1.64 0.65 8.56
N TYR A 466 -0.55 1.15 7.95
CA TYR A 466 0.40 2.04 8.64
C TYR A 466 -0.26 3.32 9.12
N SER A 467 -1.06 3.95 8.26
CA SER A 467 -1.82 5.15 8.60
C SER A 467 -2.77 4.92 9.79
N VAL A 468 -3.46 3.77 9.82
CA VAL A 468 -4.34 3.41 10.95
C VAL A 468 -3.55 3.27 12.25
N ILE A 469 -2.40 2.61 12.24
CA ILE A 469 -1.56 2.48 13.45
C ILE A 469 -1.07 3.85 13.92
N GLU A 470 -0.65 4.71 12.99
CA GLU A 470 -0.21 6.06 13.33
C GLU A 470 -1.37 6.90 13.91
N MET A 471 -2.56 6.77 13.33
CA MET A 471 -3.77 7.40 13.87
C MET A 471 -4.05 6.93 15.31
N LEU A 472 -3.97 5.63 15.60
CA LEU A 472 -4.16 5.11 16.96
C LEU A 472 -3.13 5.68 17.93
N ARG A 473 -1.88 5.86 17.50
CA ARG A 473 -0.83 6.50 18.30
C ARG A 473 -1.21 7.93 18.65
N VAL A 474 -1.67 8.68 17.66
CA VAL A 474 -2.13 10.07 17.85
C VAL A 474 -3.32 10.14 18.79
N LEU A 475 -4.36 9.30 18.58
CA LEU A 475 -5.55 9.25 19.43
C LEU A 475 -5.22 8.89 20.88
N ASN A 476 -4.28 7.97 21.10
CA ASN A 476 -3.82 7.62 22.44
C ASN A 476 -3.09 8.79 23.12
N THR A 477 -2.26 9.52 22.36
CA THR A 477 -1.55 10.71 22.86
C THR A 477 -2.54 11.84 23.22
N ASP A 478 -3.60 12.00 22.45
CA ASP A 478 -4.63 13.02 22.65
C ASP A 478 -5.66 12.64 23.73
N GLY A 479 -5.52 11.45 24.33
CA GLY A 479 -6.45 10.95 25.36
C GLY A 479 -7.81 10.49 24.81
N ASN A 480 -7.95 10.37 23.48
CA ASN A 480 -9.20 9.96 22.83
C ASN A 480 -9.37 8.44 22.73
N LEU A 481 -8.33 7.68 23.10
CA LEU A 481 -8.34 6.22 23.11
C LEU A 481 -7.99 5.74 24.53
N HIS A 482 -8.96 5.15 25.24
CA HIS A 482 -8.72 4.58 26.56
C HIS A 482 -8.10 3.19 26.45
N ARG A 483 -7.17 2.86 27.37
CA ARG A 483 -6.67 1.49 27.52
C ARG A 483 -7.84 0.54 27.72
N ARG A 484 -7.87 -0.60 27.05
CA ARG A 484 -8.73 -1.72 27.44
C ARG A 484 -8.45 -2.01 28.92
N GLY A 485 -9.42 -1.73 29.76
CA GLY A 485 -9.33 -2.09 31.17
C GLY A 485 -9.02 -3.58 31.25
N VAL A 486 -7.86 -3.94 31.80
CA VAL A 486 -7.66 -5.27 32.35
C VAL A 486 -8.80 -5.40 33.36
N LYS A 487 -9.82 -6.21 33.07
CA LYS A 487 -10.74 -6.64 34.13
C LYS A 487 -9.84 -7.32 35.13
N ASN A 488 -9.49 -6.60 36.20
CA ASN A 488 -9.02 -7.23 37.43
C ASN A 488 -10.12 -8.20 37.82
N SER A 489 -9.95 -9.46 37.48
CA SER A 489 -10.59 -10.55 38.19
C SER A 489 -10.01 -10.49 39.59
N SER A 490 -10.64 -9.72 40.43
CA SER A 490 -10.46 -9.85 41.86
C SER A 490 -10.98 -11.22 42.34
N PRO A 491 -10.34 -11.79 43.32
CA PRO A 491 -10.33 -13.22 43.65
C PRO A 491 -11.71 -13.76 44.04
#